data_6df45ef38cc404c57adc0da89ff76e7f
#
_entry.id   6df45ef38cc404c57adc0da89ff76e7f
#
_cell.length_a   1.000
_cell.length_b   1.000
_cell.length_c   1.000
_cell.angle_alpha   90.00
_cell.angle_beta   90.00
_cell.angle_gamma   90.00
#
_symmetry.space_group_name_H-M   'P 1'
#
loop_
_entity.id
_entity.type
_entity.pdbx_description
1 polymer ?
#
loop_
_entity_poly.entity_id
_entity_poly.type
_entity_poly.pdbx_seq_one_letter_code
_entity_poly.pdbx_strand_id
1 'polypeptide(L)'
;MYKKAAIGGFFIGFMATLKILSYHLTLAPIGRAFVNSMIYGLGFVTIHIAHGTVATKQPAMTAAAIASTLSDGAGKKTQQLTKLSELIVDILRTQFVAIMGNISIAMPVALLIALAWNAYYGAPMVDTKMAGHLLHDLDPIRSLAIPHAAIAGVYLFLSGLISGYYDNLAVVNKIGERLRRHWLLLKIMPHHWLDKASTFVENNLGAIMGNFIFGCFLGSTATIGYMLGLPIDIRHIAFASACLLYTSDAADDRSSVD
;
A
#
# COMPACT_ATOMS: atom_id res chain seq x y z
N MET A 1 -11.44 10.16 -8.74
CA MET A 1 -10.37 9.86 -7.80
C MET A 1 -10.90 9.12 -6.56
N TYR A 2 -11.86 9.69 -5.83
CA TYR A 2 -12.42 9.11 -4.60
C TYR A 2 -12.87 7.63 -4.73
N LYS A 3 -13.64 7.28 -5.77
CA LYS A 3 -14.09 5.88 -5.98
C LYS A 3 -12.93 4.87 -6.04
N LYS A 4 -11.84 5.21 -6.73
CA LYS A 4 -10.63 4.34 -6.80
C LYS A 4 -9.93 4.25 -5.45
N ALA A 5 -9.88 5.34 -4.69
CA ALA A 5 -9.34 5.35 -3.34
C ALA A 5 -10.22 4.54 -2.37
N ALA A 6 -11.54 4.62 -2.49
CA ALA A 6 -12.48 3.82 -1.71
C ALA A 6 -12.28 2.30 -1.92
N ILE A 7 -12.06 1.87 -3.17
CA ILE A 7 -11.69 0.46 -3.47
C ILE A 7 -10.37 0.10 -2.77
N GLY A 8 -9.36 0.98 -2.84
CA GLY A 8 -8.10 0.79 -2.11
C GLY A 8 -8.31 0.65 -0.62
N GLY A 9 -9.13 1.54 -0.02
CA GLY A 9 -9.49 1.51 1.40
C GLY A 9 -10.14 0.20 1.84
N PHE A 10 -11.03 -0.36 1.02
CA PHE A 10 -11.67 -1.64 1.29
C PHE A 10 -10.63 -2.76 1.47
N PHE A 11 -9.72 -2.92 0.53
CA PHE A 11 -8.66 -3.93 0.64
C PHE A 11 -7.68 -3.64 1.78
N ILE A 12 -7.37 -2.36 2.06
CA ILE A 12 -6.51 -1.97 3.18
C ILE A 12 -7.11 -2.42 4.52
N GLY A 13 -8.43 -2.31 4.71
CA GLY A 13 -9.11 -2.81 5.91
C GLY A 13 -8.85 -4.31 6.13
N PHE A 14 -8.99 -5.14 5.09
CA PHE A 14 -8.66 -6.57 5.17
C PHE A 14 -7.17 -6.83 5.40
N MET A 15 -6.29 -6.09 4.71
CA MET A 15 -4.84 -6.25 4.91
C MET A 15 -4.43 -5.90 6.34
N ALA A 16 -5.03 -4.87 6.95
CA ALA A 16 -4.81 -4.50 8.35
C ALA A 16 -5.22 -5.63 9.29
N THR A 17 -6.37 -6.25 9.04
CA THR A 17 -6.83 -7.44 9.78
C THR A 17 -5.82 -8.60 9.65
N LEU A 18 -5.40 -8.94 8.44
CA LEU A 18 -4.42 -10.01 8.21
C LEU A 18 -3.09 -9.73 8.91
N LYS A 19 -2.65 -8.47 8.94
CA LYS A 19 -1.45 -8.07 9.68
C LYS A 19 -1.63 -8.31 11.18
N ILE A 20 -2.76 -7.92 11.77
CA ILE A 20 -3.03 -8.16 13.20
C ILE A 20 -3.07 -9.66 13.49
N LEU A 21 -3.75 -10.45 12.67
CA LEU A 21 -3.76 -11.90 12.81
C LEU A 21 -2.36 -12.52 12.71
N SER A 22 -1.47 -11.95 11.90
CA SER A 22 -0.09 -12.43 11.79
C SER A 22 0.72 -12.28 13.08
N TYR A 23 0.35 -11.38 13.98
CA TYR A 23 0.99 -11.24 15.30
C TYR A 23 0.70 -12.41 16.23
N HIS A 24 -0.43 -13.09 16.06
CA HIS A 24 -0.75 -14.30 16.83
C HIS A 24 0.04 -15.53 16.37
N LEU A 25 0.71 -15.46 15.22
CA LEU A 25 1.58 -16.53 14.75
C LEU A 25 2.95 -16.46 15.44
N THR A 26 3.36 -17.56 16.06
CA THR A 26 4.70 -17.69 16.68
C THR A 26 5.75 -17.96 15.59
N LEU A 27 6.11 -16.91 14.85
CA LEU A 27 7.06 -16.99 13.74
C LEU A 27 8.42 -16.42 14.15
N ALA A 28 9.49 -17.05 13.64
CA ALA A 28 10.82 -16.46 13.68
C ALA A 28 10.83 -15.11 12.92
N PRO A 29 11.73 -14.16 13.24
CA PRO A 29 11.75 -12.83 12.62
C PRO A 29 11.70 -12.86 11.09
N ILE A 30 12.47 -13.71 10.43
CA ILE A 30 12.46 -13.84 8.97
C ILE A 30 11.10 -14.33 8.45
N GLY A 31 10.49 -15.30 9.12
CA GLY A 31 9.14 -15.79 8.77
C GLY A 31 8.09 -14.69 8.91
N ARG A 32 8.19 -13.84 9.93
CA ARG A 32 7.32 -12.68 10.12
C ARG A 32 7.51 -11.65 9.02
N ALA A 33 8.77 -11.34 8.64
CA ALA A 33 9.06 -10.47 7.51
C ALA A 33 8.45 -11.00 6.22
N PHE A 34 8.57 -12.29 5.96
CA PHE A 34 8.00 -12.93 4.78
C PHE A 34 6.47 -12.82 4.74
N VAL A 35 5.78 -13.19 5.83
CA VAL A 35 4.32 -13.13 5.91
C VAL A 35 3.82 -11.69 5.72
N ASN A 36 4.41 -10.72 6.40
CA ASN A 36 4.05 -9.32 6.24
C ASN A 36 4.32 -8.81 4.82
N SER A 37 5.45 -9.20 4.21
CA SER A 37 5.77 -8.85 2.83
C SER A 37 4.74 -9.42 1.84
N MET A 38 4.25 -10.63 2.08
CA MET A 38 3.19 -11.22 1.25
C MET A 38 1.86 -10.51 1.43
N ILE A 39 1.47 -10.19 2.67
CA ILE A 39 0.23 -9.45 2.95
C ILE A 39 0.24 -8.10 2.22
N TYR A 40 1.33 -7.33 2.35
CA TYR A 40 1.43 -6.03 1.70
C TYR A 40 1.62 -6.15 0.19
N GLY A 41 2.53 -7.00 -0.27
CA GLY A 41 2.86 -7.14 -1.69
C GLY A 41 1.68 -7.64 -2.51
N LEU A 42 1.06 -8.74 -2.10
CA LEU A 42 -0.12 -9.28 -2.78
C LEU A 42 -1.33 -8.34 -2.63
N GLY A 43 -1.49 -7.72 -1.46
CA GLY A 43 -2.57 -6.77 -1.22
C GLY A 43 -2.48 -5.56 -2.17
N PHE A 44 -1.31 -4.94 -2.34
CA PHE A 44 -1.16 -3.82 -3.27
C PHE A 44 -1.31 -4.23 -4.74
N VAL A 45 -0.87 -5.44 -5.11
CA VAL A 45 -1.14 -6.00 -6.45
C VAL A 45 -2.64 -6.18 -6.65
N THR A 46 -3.36 -6.73 -5.66
CA THR A 46 -4.82 -6.91 -5.72
C THR A 46 -5.55 -5.57 -5.86
N ILE A 47 -5.16 -4.55 -5.09
CA ILE A 47 -5.70 -3.19 -5.22
C ILE A 47 -5.48 -2.65 -6.63
N HIS A 48 -4.30 -2.88 -7.22
CA HIS A 48 -4.01 -2.45 -8.59
C HIS A 48 -4.90 -3.19 -9.61
N ILE A 49 -5.04 -4.50 -9.50
CA ILE A 49 -5.89 -5.31 -10.39
C ILE A 49 -7.36 -4.90 -10.28
N ALA A 50 -7.83 -4.56 -9.07
CA ALA A 50 -9.17 -4.05 -8.83
C ALA A 50 -9.37 -2.59 -9.27
N HIS A 51 -8.39 -1.99 -9.96
CA HIS A 51 -8.39 -0.57 -10.35
C HIS A 51 -8.54 0.41 -9.18
N GLY A 52 -8.20 -0.05 -7.96
CA GLY A 52 -8.09 0.78 -6.78
C GLY A 52 -6.82 1.63 -6.78
N THR A 53 -6.76 2.61 -5.90
CA THR A 53 -5.54 3.40 -5.67
C THR A 53 -5.26 3.56 -4.20
N VAL A 54 -3.99 3.59 -3.85
CA VAL A 54 -3.51 3.88 -2.50
C VAL A 54 -2.87 5.27 -2.52
N ALA A 55 -3.16 6.07 -1.50
CA ALA A 55 -2.70 7.46 -1.42
C ALA A 55 -1.17 7.61 -1.57
N THR A 56 -0.40 6.65 -1.09
CA THR A 56 1.08 6.64 -1.19
C THR A 56 1.60 6.54 -2.62
N LYS A 57 0.81 6.06 -3.59
CA LYS A 57 1.25 5.92 -4.99
C LYS A 57 1.22 7.23 -5.79
N GLN A 58 0.47 8.21 -5.36
CA GLN A 58 0.32 9.48 -6.08
C GLN A 58 1.65 10.23 -6.29
N PRO A 59 2.56 10.33 -5.29
CA PRO A 59 3.81 11.06 -5.45
C PRO A 59 4.74 10.53 -6.56
N ALA A 60 4.79 9.21 -6.78
CA ALA A 60 5.65 8.62 -7.81
C ALA A 60 5.20 8.99 -9.24
N MET A 61 3.89 8.99 -9.49
CA MET A 61 3.33 9.45 -10.77
C MET A 61 3.52 10.95 -10.98
N THR A 62 3.57 11.70 -9.91
CA THR A 62 3.72 13.15 -9.87
C THR A 62 5.10 13.62 -10.34
N ALA A 63 6.17 12.91 -9.96
CA ALA A 63 7.53 13.28 -10.35
C ALA A 63 7.70 13.27 -11.88
N ALA A 64 7.13 12.27 -12.57
CA ALA A 64 7.15 12.23 -14.03
C ALA A 64 6.33 13.36 -14.66
N ALA A 65 5.18 13.72 -14.09
CA ALA A 65 4.35 14.83 -14.55
C ALA A 65 5.04 16.19 -14.36
N ILE A 66 5.73 16.39 -13.23
CA ILE A 66 6.54 17.59 -12.99
C ILE A 66 7.69 17.67 -14.00
N ALA A 67 8.40 16.57 -14.21
CA ALA A 67 9.52 16.52 -15.16
C ALA A 67 9.07 16.83 -16.59
N SER A 68 7.93 16.27 -17.05
CA SER A 68 7.39 16.58 -18.38
C SER A 68 6.97 18.05 -18.51
N THR A 69 6.33 18.63 -17.49
CA THR A 69 5.92 20.04 -17.48
C THR A 69 7.12 20.98 -17.54
N LEU A 70 8.25 20.62 -16.94
CA LEU A 70 9.49 21.36 -17.00
C LEU A 70 10.22 21.20 -18.34
N SER A 71 10.17 20.01 -18.96
CA SER A 71 10.82 19.74 -20.25
C SER A 71 10.08 20.34 -21.44
N ASP A 72 8.76 20.45 -21.40
CA ASP A 72 7.94 21.04 -22.46
C ASP A 72 8.04 22.56 -22.54
N GLY A 73 8.88 23.16 -21.73
CA GLY A 73 8.96 24.58 -21.48
C GLY A 73 9.83 25.38 -22.42
N ALA A 74 9.61 25.37 -23.74
CA ALA A 74 10.12 26.33 -24.67
C ALA A 74 9.40 27.73 -24.63
N GLY A 75 8.52 27.93 -23.63
CA GLY A 75 7.72 29.14 -23.46
C GLY A 75 8.29 30.16 -22.44
N LYS A 76 7.61 31.31 -22.33
CA LYS A 76 7.99 32.36 -21.36
C LYS A 76 7.96 31.78 -19.94
N LYS A 77 9.00 32.09 -19.14
CA LYS A 77 9.21 31.65 -17.75
C LYS A 77 7.96 31.76 -16.86
N THR A 78 7.15 32.82 -17.08
CA THR A 78 5.90 33.06 -16.34
C THR A 78 4.84 31.99 -16.63
N GLN A 79 4.72 31.53 -17.86
CA GLN A 79 3.76 30.47 -18.21
C GLN A 79 4.15 29.11 -17.63
N GLN A 80 5.45 28.82 -17.53
CA GLN A 80 5.96 27.62 -16.88
C GLN A 80 5.64 27.61 -15.39
N LEU A 81 5.87 28.75 -14.70
CA LEU A 81 5.55 28.89 -13.28
C LEU A 81 4.05 28.74 -13.00
N THR A 82 3.19 29.30 -13.86
CA THR A 82 1.72 29.13 -13.70
C THR A 82 1.32 27.67 -13.87
N LYS A 83 1.79 26.99 -14.92
CA LYS A 83 1.50 25.56 -15.13
C LYS A 83 2.01 24.68 -13.99
N LEU A 84 3.21 25.00 -13.47
CA LEU A 84 3.78 24.28 -12.34
C LEU A 84 2.96 24.50 -11.06
N SER A 85 2.50 25.73 -10.79
CA SER A 85 1.66 26.01 -9.63
C SER A 85 0.30 25.31 -9.70
N GLU A 86 -0.34 25.32 -10.88
CA GLU A 86 -1.60 24.59 -11.12
C GLU A 86 -1.41 23.08 -10.89
N LEU A 87 -0.32 22.51 -11.43
CA LEU A 87 0.01 21.11 -11.24
C LEU A 87 0.21 20.76 -9.76
N ILE A 88 0.93 21.60 -9.00
CA ILE A 88 1.13 21.39 -7.55
C ILE A 88 -0.20 21.40 -6.81
N VAL A 89 -1.09 22.35 -7.11
CA VAL A 89 -2.42 22.43 -6.49
C VAL A 89 -3.24 21.18 -6.82
N ASP A 90 -3.24 20.74 -8.05
CA ASP A 90 -3.97 19.52 -8.47
C ASP A 90 -3.42 18.27 -7.79
N ILE A 91 -2.10 18.18 -7.63
CA ILE A 91 -1.46 17.10 -6.88
C ILE A 91 -1.91 17.08 -5.42
N LEU A 92 -1.81 18.21 -4.72
CA LEU A 92 -2.22 18.32 -3.31
C LEU A 92 -3.71 17.97 -3.14
N ARG A 93 -4.56 18.46 -4.03
CA ARG A 93 -5.99 18.16 -4.04
C ARG A 93 -6.26 16.67 -4.26
N THR A 94 -5.62 16.08 -5.26
CA THR A 94 -5.81 14.65 -5.56
C THR A 94 -5.27 13.76 -4.46
N GLN A 95 -4.14 14.14 -3.85
CA GLN A 95 -3.55 13.45 -2.71
C GLN A 95 -4.49 13.47 -1.50
N PHE A 96 -5.05 14.64 -1.16
CA PHE A 96 -6.00 14.76 -0.07
C PHE A 96 -7.25 13.90 -0.30
N VAL A 97 -7.83 13.94 -1.51
CA VAL A 97 -8.99 13.10 -1.88
C VAL A 97 -8.64 11.61 -1.80
N ALA A 98 -7.42 11.22 -2.18
CA ALA A 98 -6.99 9.82 -2.10
C ALA A 98 -6.82 9.36 -0.64
N ILE A 99 -6.23 10.18 0.24
CA ILE A 99 -6.11 9.90 1.67
C ILE A 99 -7.49 9.74 2.30
N MET A 100 -8.38 10.71 2.09
CA MET A 100 -9.74 10.67 2.61
C MET A 100 -10.51 9.46 2.10
N GLY A 101 -10.39 9.14 0.81
CA GLY A 101 -11.06 7.98 0.21
C GLY A 101 -10.55 6.64 0.77
N ASN A 102 -9.26 6.51 1.03
CA ASN A 102 -8.72 5.30 1.66
C ASN A 102 -9.18 5.18 3.11
N ILE A 103 -9.05 6.25 3.91
CA ILE A 103 -9.39 6.24 5.35
C ILE A 103 -10.88 6.01 5.56
N SER A 104 -11.74 6.74 4.83
CA SER A 104 -13.20 6.69 5.01
C SER A 104 -13.83 5.31 4.75
N ILE A 105 -13.12 4.43 4.05
CA ILE A 105 -13.58 3.06 3.81
C ILE A 105 -12.77 2.05 4.62
N ALA A 106 -11.44 2.23 4.76
CA ALA A 106 -10.62 1.31 5.53
C ALA A 106 -11.06 1.23 7.01
N MET A 107 -11.41 2.37 7.60
CA MET A 107 -11.88 2.41 8.99
C MET A 107 -13.19 1.65 9.21
N PRO A 108 -14.29 1.91 8.48
CA PRO A 108 -15.52 1.14 8.66
C PRO A 108 -15.36 -0.35 8.38
N VAL A 109 -14.56 -0.73 7.37
CA VAL A 109 -14.29 -2.14 7.08
C VAL A 109 -13.56 -2.80 8.24
N ALA A 110 -12.52 -2.16 8.79
CA ALA A 110 -11.80 -2.66 9.94
C ALA A 110 -12.70 -2.79 11.17
N LEU A 111 -13.56 -1.79 11.43
CA LEU A 111 -14.52 -1.80 12.52
C LEU A 111 -15.52 -2.96 12.40
N LEU A 112 -16.11 -3.15 11.20
CA LEU A 112 -17.05 -4.24 10.97
C LEU A 112 -16.40 -5.61 11.19
N ILE A 113 -15.14 -5.77 10.79
CA ILE A 113 -14.40 -7.02 11.02
C ILE A 113 -14.11 -7.19 12.52
N ALA A 114 -13.72 -6.14 13.23
CA ALA A 114 -13.49 -6.19 14.69
C ALA A 114 -14.77 -6.57 15.45
N LEU A 115 -15.90 -5.94 15.13
CA LEU A 115 -17.19 -6.25 15.73
C LEU A 115 -17.64 -7.69 15.44
N ALA A 116 -17.49 -8.15 14.21
CA ALA A 116 -17.80 -9.53 13.84
C ALA A 116 -16.89 -10.54 14.57
N TRP A 117 -15.62 -10.21 14.73
CA TRP A 117 -14.67 -11.03 15.51
C TRP A 117 -15.09 -11.12 16.98
N ASN A 118 -15.36 -9.98 17.60
CA ASN A 118 -15.80 -9.93 19.00
C ASN A 118 -17.13 -10.69 19.22
N ALA A 119 -18.09 -10.53 18.31
CA ALA A 119 -19.36 -11.25 18.34
C ALA A 119 -19.19 -12.78 18.22
N TYR A 120 -18.20 -13.24 17.45
CA TYR A 120 -17.97 -14.67 17.22
C TYR A 120 -17.12 -15.33 18.31
N TYR A 121 -16.03 -14.66 18.74
CA TYR A 121 -15.05 -15.21 19.68
C TYR A 121 -15.28 -14.77 21.13
N GLY A 122 -16.13 -13.74 21.38
CA GLY A 122 -16.38 -13.18 22.71
C GLY A 122 -15.16 -12.46 23.33
N ALA A 123 -14.17 -12.10 22.49
CA ALA A 123 -12.95 -11.45 22.94
C ALA A 123 -12.46 -10.46 21.85
N PRO A 124 -11.86 -9.33 22.26
CA PRO A 124 -11.33 -8.36 21.30
C PRO A 124 -10.17 -8.97 20.50
N MET A 125 -10.02 -8.54 19.23
CA MET A 125 -8.95 -9.02 18.34
C MET A 125 -7.56 -8.53 18.79
N VAL A 126 -7.49 -7.42 19.52
CA VAL A 126 -6.28 -6.74 19.96
C VAL A 126 -6.32 -6.58 21.48
N ASP A 127 -5.27 -7.00 22.17
CA ASP A 127 -5.16 -6.79 23.60
C ASP A 127 -4.81 -5.33 23.94
N THR A 128 -5.02 -4.93 25.20
CA THR A 128 -4.79 -3.55 25.67
C THR A 128 -3.34 -3.09 25.54
N LYS A 129 -2.37 -4.02 25.59
CA LYS A 129 -0.94 -3.68 25.40
C LYS A 129 -0.65 -3.36 23.94
N MET A 130 -1.14 -4.20 23.05
CA MET A 130 -0.99 -3.98 21.60
C MET A 130 -1.74 -2.73 21.14
N ALA A 131 -2.94 -2.47 21.70
CA ALA A 131 -3.69 -1.25 21.48
C ALA A 131 -2.87 0.00 21.88
N GLY A 132 -2.23 -0.01 23.04
CA GLY A 132 -1.35 1.07 23.51
C GLY A 132 -0.16 1.29 22.56
N HIS A 133 0.47 0.23 22.06
CA HIS A 133 1.55 0.34 21.08
C HIS A 133 1.08 0.94 19.76
N LEU A 134 -0.07 0.51 19.24
CA LEU A 134 -0.62 1.03 18.00
C LEU A 134 -0.97 2.52 18.09
N LEU A 135 -1.52 2.95 19.23
CA LEU A 135 -1.80 4.36 19.50
C LEU A 135 -0.53 5.21 19.62
N HIS A 136 0.46 4.72 20.38
CA HIS A 136 1.77 5.40 20.51
C HIS A 136 2.43 5.56 19.13
N ASP A 137 2.36 4.56 18.29
CA ASP A 137 2.95 4.55 16.96
C ASP A 137 2.35 5.60 16.01
N LEU A 138 1.15 6.09 16.29
CA LEU A 138 0.47 7.15 15.54
C LEU A 138 0.83 8.56 16.01
N ASP A 139 1.45 8.70 17.18
CA ASP A 139 1.81 10.03 17.71
C ASP A 139 2.94 10.65 16.90
N PRO A 140 2.70 11.78 16.18
CA PRO A 140 3.70 12.38 15.30
C PRO A 140 4.85 13.05 16.07
N ILE A 141 4.64 13.37 17.36
CA ILE A 141 5.59 14.12 18.19
C ILE A 141 6.39 13.19 19.08
N ARG A 142 5.75 12.21 19.70
CA ARG A 142 6.38 11.31 20.69
C ARG A 142 6.91 10.02 20.08
N SER A 143 6.47 9.67 18.86
CA SER A 143 7.00 8.53 18.12
C SER A 143 7.91 8.97 16.97
N LEU A 144 8.63 8.02 16.37
CA LEU A 144 9.42 8.24 15.16
C LEU A 144 8.56 8.21 13.87
N ALA A 145 7.29 8.61 13.94
CA ALA A 145 6.36 8.52 12.81
C ALA A 145 6.84 9.32 11.59
N ILE A 146 7.39 10.53 11.79
CA ILE A 146 7.88 11.39 10.70
C ILE A 146 9.11 10.77 10.00
N PRO A 147 10.20 10.36 10.69
CA PRO A 147 11.30 9.64 10.05
C PRO A 147 10.85 8.35 9.35
N HIS A 148 9.95 7.58 9.94
CA HIS A 148 9.43 6.35 9.34
C HIS A 148 8.62 6.64 8.06
N ALA A 149 7.87 7.74 8.03
CA ALA A 149 7.18 8.20 6.82
C ALA A 149 8.16 8.62 5.72
N ALA A 150 9.29 9.24 6.08
CA ALA A 150 10.34 9.59 5.13
C ALA A 150 10.98 8.33 4.49
N ILE A 151 11.24 7.27 5.28
CA ILE A 151 11.71 5.97 4.78
C ILE A 151 10.69 5.39 3.78
N ALA A 152 9.40 5.44 4.10
CA ALA A 152 8.35 5.00 3.19
C ALA A 152 8.36 5.80 1.85
N GLY A 153 8.66 7.10 1.90
CA GLY A 153 8.84 7.95 0.72
C GLY A 153 10.01 7.48 -0.16
N VAL A 154 11.16 7.13 0.43
CA VAL A 154 12.31 6.56 -0.29
C VAL A 154 11.94 5.24 -0.97
N TYR A 155 11.24 4.36 -0.27
CA TYR A 155 10.81 3.08 -0.87
C TYR A 155 9.78 3.26 -1.97
N LEU A 156 8.93 4.26 -1.87
CA LEU A 156 8.00 4.61 -2.92
C LEU A 156 8.74 5.07 -4.19
N PHE A 157 9.77 5.91 -4.04
CA PHE A 157 10.63 6.32 -5.14
C PHE A 157 11.32 5.11 -5.80
N LEU A 158 11.94 4.24 -5.01
CA LEU A 158 12.58 3.01 -5.51
C LEU A 158 11.58 2.11 -6.23
N SER A 159 10.38 1.94 -5.70
CA SER A 159 9.31 1.18 -6.33
C SER A 159 8.90 1.75 -7.68
N GLY A 160 8.91 3.08 -7.81
CA GLY A 160 8.67 3.77 -9.08
C GLY A 160 9.75 3.47 -10.13
N LEU A 161 11.02 3.49 -9.74
CA LEU A 161 12.14 3.11 -10.62
C LEU A 161 12.02 1.64 -11.08
N ILE A 162 11.69 0.74 -10.15
CA ILE A 162 11.50 -0.68 -10.42
C ILE A 162 10.32 -0.87 -11.39
N SER A 163 9.21 -0.15 -11.18
CA SER A 163 8.07 -0.18 -12.09
C SER A 163 8.49 0.19 -13.52
N GLY A 164 9.19 1.32 -13.70
CA GLY A 164 9.68 1.75 -15.00
C GLY A 164 10.63 0.75 -15.66
N TYR A 165 11.51 0.11 -14.85
CA TYR A 165 12.40 -0.94 -15.35
C TYR A 165 11.61 -2.14 -15.91
N TYR A 166 10.59 -2.63 -15.18
CA TYR A 166 9.79 -3.77 -15.63
C TYR A 166 8.86 -3.44 -16.79
N ASP A 167 8.38 -2.19 -16.91
CA ASP A 167 7.62 -1.75 -18.08
C ASP A 167 8.51 -1.78 -19.33
N ASN A 168 9.73 -1.26 -19.25
CA ASN A 168 10.70 -1.36 -20.35
C ASN A 168 11.06 -2.81 -20.66
N LEU A 169 11.25 -3.65 -19.63
CA LEU A 169 11.55 -5.06 -19.79
C LEU A 169 10.43 -5.79 -20.54
N ALA A 170 9.17 -5.47 -20.25
CA ALA A 170 8.01 -6.06 -20.90
C ALA A 170 8.01 -5.80 -22.41
N VAL A 171 8.32 -4.56 -22.80
CA VAL A 171 8.38 -4.13 -24.20
C VAL A 171 9.57 -4.75 -24.92
N VAL A 172 10.79 -4.56 -24.38
CA VAL A 172 12.04 -5.03 -25.00
C VAL A 172 12.06 -6.54 -25.19
N ASN A 173 11.62 -7.29 -24.19
CA ASN A 173 11.60 -8.75 -24.23
C ASN A 173 10.33 -9.34 -24.84
N LYS A 174 9.39 -8.51 -25.30
CA LYS A 174 8.11 -8.94 -25.88
C LYS A 174 7.40 -9.98 -25.00
N ILE A 175 7.28 -9.67 -23.71
CA ILE A 175 6.79 -10.63 -22.70
C ILE A 175 5.40 -11.12 -23.04
N GLY A 176 4.50 -10.25 -23.54
CA GLY A 176 3.16 -10.64 -23.98
C GLY A 176 3.19 -11.71 -25.08
N GLU A 177 4.03 -11.55 -26.09
CA GLU A 177 4.17 -12.54 -27.18
C GLU A 177 4.72 -13.87 -26.67
N ARG A 178 5.71 -13.83 -25.76
CA ARG A 178 6.28 -15.04 -25.17
C ARG A 178 5.27 -15.79 -24.32
N LEU A 179 4.43 -15.09 -23.54
CA LEU A 179 3.37 -15.71 -22.76
C LEU A 179 2.34 -16.39 -23.65
N ARG A 180 1.91 -15.75 -24.74
CA ARG A 180 0.96 -16.32 -25.71
C ARG A 180 1.46 -17.59 -26.38
N ARG A 181 2.78 -17.75 -26.52
CA ARG A 181 3.44 -18.91 -27.15
C ARG A 181 3.95 -19.93 -26.14
N HIS A 182 3.75 -19.71 -24.83
CA HIS A 182 4.31 -20.59 -23.81
C HIS A 182 3.55 -21.92 -23.78
N TRP A 183 4.23 -23.04 -24.07
CA TRP A 183 3.66 -24.36 -24.22
C TRP A 183 2.81 -24.84 -23.04
N LEU A 184 3.26 -24.56 -21.80
CA LEU A 184 2.54 -24.94 -20.59
C LEU A 184 1.24 -24.15 -20.41
N LEU A 185 1.29 -22.84 -20.70
CA LEU A 185 0.12 -21.96 -20.59
C LEU A 185 -0.94 -22.32 -21.64
N LEU A 186 -0.51 -22.65 -22.86
CA LEU A 186 -1.38 -23.16 -23.94
C LEU A 186 -2.07 -24.48 -23.57
N LYS A 187 -1.43 -25.30 -22.74
CA LYS A 187 -2.03 -26.56 -22.28
C LYS A 187 -3.04 -26.38 -21.13
N ILE A 188 -2.84 -25.36 -20.28
CA ILE A 188 -3.63 -25.16 -19.05
C ILE A 188 -4.80 -24.20 -19.30
N MET A 189 -4.61 -23.20 -20.17
CA MET A 189 -5.59 -22.11 -20.35
C MET A 189 -6.15 -22.09 -21.77
N PRO A 190 -7.47 -21.83 -21.95
CA PRO A 190 -8.06 -21.55 -23.26
C PRO A 190 -7.39 -20.32 -23.90
N HIS A 191 -7.20 -20.35 -25.23
CA HIS A 191 -6.52 -19.28 -25.99
C HIS A 191 -7.05 -17.88 -25.69
N HIS A 192 -8.36 -17.72 -25.56
CA HIS A 192 -8.99 -16.43 -25.25
C HIS A 192 -8.56 -15.86 -23.89
N TRP A 193 -8.45 -16.70 -22.85
CA TRP A 193 -7.99 -16.28 -21.53
C TRP A 193 -6.50 -15.99 -21.52
N LEU A 194 -5.74 -16.80 -22.23
CA LEU A 194 -4.30 -16.62 -22.36
C LEU A 194 -3.96 -15.30 -23.07
N ASP A 195 -4.70 -14.93 -24.12
CA ASP A 195 -4.50 -13.67 -24.83
C ASP A 195 -4.81 -12.46 -23.94
N LYS A 196 -5.94 -12.49 -23.23
CA LYS A 196 -6.28 -11.45 -22.23
C LYS A 196 -5.23 -11.34 -21.12
N ALA A 197 -4.81 -12.45 -20.55
CA ALA A 197 -3.82 -12.48 -19.48
C ALA A 197 -2.47 -11.95 -19.96
N SER A 198 -2.04 -12.35 -21.17
CA SER A 198 -0.78 -11.90 -21.76
C SER A 198 -0.77 -10.39 -22.02
N THR A 199 -1.86 -9.87 -22.59
CA THR A 199 -2.04 -8.43 -22.82
C THR A 199 -2.09 -7.67 -21.50
N PHE A 200 -2.78 -8.21 -20.48
CA PHE A 200 -2.83 -7.60 -19.16
C PHE A 200 -1.44 -7.54 -18.52
N VAL A 201 -0.69 -8.63 -18.53
CA VAL A 201 0.69 -8.68 -17.97
C VAL A 201 1.59 -7.72 -18.72
N GLU A 202 1.56 -7.70 -20.06
CA GLU A 202 2.38 -6.81 -20.87
C GLU A 202 2.16 -5.33 -20.52
N ASN A 203 0.91 -4.94 -20.30
CA ASN A 203 0.54 -3.55 -20.02
C ASN A 203 0.66 -3.15 -18.53
N ASN A 204 0.81 -4.10 -17.62
CA ASN A 204 0.78 -3.85 -16.18
C ASN A 204 1.98 -4.43 -15.42
N LEU A 205 2.97 -5.00 -16.12
CA LEU A 205 4.08 -5.70 -15.47
C LEU A 205 4.83 -4.80 -14.49
N GLY A 206 5.16 -3.59 -14.91
CA GLY A 206 5.84 -2.63 -14.06
C GLY A 206 5.00 -2.26 -12.83
N ALA A 207 3.72 -1.99 -13.03
CA ALA A 207 2.83 -1.68 -11.91
C ALA A 207 2.68 -2.86 -10.93
N ILE A 208 2.58 -4.10 -11.41
CA ILE A 208 2.51 -5.31 -10.59
C ILE A 208 3.80 -5.47 -9.78
N MET A 209 4.96 -5.41 -10.43
CA MET A 209 6.25 -5.59 -9.77
C MET A 209 6.59 -4.46 -8.81
N GLY A 210 6.33 -3.20 -9.21
CA GLY A 210 6.52 -2.04 -8.34
C GLY A 210 5.67 -2.11 -7.07
N ASN A 211 4.39 -2.52 -7.20
CA ASN A 211 3.51 -2.72 -6.05
C ASN A 211 3.96 -3.85 -5.14
N PHE A 212 4.31 -4.99 -5.73
CA PHE A 212 4.74 -6.15 -4.97
C PHE A 212 6.00 -5.84 -4.17
N ILE A 213 7.01 -5.25 -4.82
CA ILE A 213 8.30 -4.93 -4.17
C ILE A 213 8.11 -3.82 -3.12
N PHE A 214 7.27 -2.82 -3.40
CA PHE A 214 6.91 -1.82 -2.39
C PHE A 214 6.29 -2.47 -1.15
N GLY A 215 5.38 -3.42 -1.34
CA GLY A 215 4.81 -4.20 -0.25
C GLY A 215 5.86 -5.02 0.51
N CYS A 216 6.83 -5.60 -0.18
CA CYS A 216 7.95 -6.30 0.45
C CYS A 216 8.81 -5.37 1.31
N PHE A 217 9.10 -4.15 0.83
CA PHE A 217 9.80 -3.15 1.63
C PHE A 217 9.01 -2.79 2.90
N LEU A 218 7.71 -2.52 2.77
CA LEU A 218 6.87 -2.22 3.92
C LEU A 218 6.78 -3.37 4.92
N GLY A 219 6.68 -4.60 4.44
CA GLY A 219 6.51 -5.78 5.29
C GLY A 219 7.78 -6.23 6.01
N SER A 220 8.96 -5.97 5.43
CA SER A 220 10.25 -6.46 5.96
C SER A 220 10.95 -5.45 6.86
N THR A 221 10.75 -4.15 6.69
CA THR A 221 11.57 -3.10 7.32
C THR A 221 11.56 -3.15 8.83
N ALA A 222 10.39 -3.26 9.47
CA ALA A 222 10.30 -3.35 10.92
C ALA A 222 11.07 -4.56 11.48
N THR A 223 10.99 -5.69 10.78
CA THR A 223 11.71 -6.91 11.18
C THR A 223 13.22 -6.77 10.97
N ILE A 224 13.64 -6.16 9.87
CA ILE A 224 15.06 -5.86 9.61
C ILE A 224 15.60 -4.90 10.69
N GLY A 225 14.84 -3.84 11.00
CA GLY A 225 15.17 -2.93 12.08
C GLY A 225 15.36 -3.65 13.42
N TYR A 226 14.42 -4.50 13.77
CA TYR A 226 14.51 -5.32 14.99
C TYR A 226 15.76 -6.22 15.01
N MET A 227 16.05 -6.91 13.91
CA MET A 227 17.23 -7.78 13.81
C MET A 227 18.56 -7.03 13.89
N LEU A 228 18.60 -5.80 13.43
CA LEU A 228 19.80 -4.93 13.47
C LEU A 228 19.89 -4.08 14.75
N GLY A 229 18.88 -4.15 15.63
CA GLY A 229 18.82 -3.30 16.82
C GLY A 229 18.58 -1.82 16.48
N LEU A 230 18.03 -1.51 15.32
CA LEU A 230 17.74 -0.16 14.86
C LEU A 230 16.26 0.16 15.03
N PRO A 231 15.89 1.38 15.48
CA PRO A 231 14.50 1.80 15.60
C PRO A 231 13.92 2.18 14.24
N ILE A 232 13.96 1.26 13.28
CA ILE A 232 13.48 1.47 11.92
C ILE A 232 12.16 0.73 11.74
N ASP A 233 11.13 1.47 11.33
CA ASP A 233 9.83 0.94 10.98
C ASP A 233 9.22 1.77 9.84
N ILE A 234 8.04 1.42 9.38
CA ILE A 234 7.31 2.17 8.37
C ILE A 234 5.89 2.45 8.85
N ARG A 235 5.48 3.69 8.71
CA ARG A 235 4.11 4.12 9.03
C ARG A 235 3.33 4.42 7.76
N HIS A 236 2.19 3.78 7.63
CA HIS A 236 1.26 3.99 6.53
C HIS A 236 -0.07 4.45 7.11
N ILE A 237 -0.46 5.70 6.85
CA ILE A 237 -1.60 6.35 7.50
C ILE A 237 -2.91 5.55 7.38
N ALA A 238 -3.21 4.99 6.22
CA ALA A 238 -4.46 4.25 6.02
C ALA A 238 -4.48 2.90 6.77
N PHE A 239 -3.32 2.24 6.96
CA PHE A 239 -3.20 1.06 7.81
C PHE A 239 -3.30 1.43 9.29
N ALA A 240 -2.60 2.49 9.69
CA ALA A 240 -2.62 2.96 11.05
C ALA A 240 -4.03 3.40 11.48
N SER A 241 -4.77 4.09 10.61
CA SER A 241 -6.16 4.49 10.87
C SER A 241 -7.12 3.30 10.99
N ALA A 242 -6.94 2.26 10.16
CA ALA A 242 -7.72 1.02 10.27
C ALA A 242 -7.40 0.30 11.60
N CYS A 243 -6.11 0.21 11.97
CA CYS A 243 -5.71 -0.41 13.24
C CYS A 243 -6.24 0.34 14.46
N LEU A 244 -6.43 1.67 14.38
CA LEU A 244 -6.98 2.47 15.48
C LEU A 244 -8.34 1.98 15.95
N LEU A 245 -9.20 1.51 15.06
CA LEU A 245 -10.54 1.03 15.42
C LEU A 245 -10.53 -0.33 16.12
N TYR A 246 -9.50 -1.15 15.93
CA TYR A 246 -9.30 -2.35 16.75
C TYR A 246 -8.92 -2.02 18.19
N THR A 247 -8.43 -0.79 18.46
CA THR A 247 -8.03 -0.35 19.81
C THR A 247 -9.17 0.25 20.59
N SER A 248 -10.20 0.83 19.94
CA SER A 248 -11.35 1.44 20.61
C SER A 248 -12.18 0.41 21.36
N ASP A 249 -12.32 -0.80 20.80
CA ASP A 249 -13.04 -1.92 21.40
C ASP A 249 -12.33 -2.44 22.68
N ALA A 250 -10.99 -2.40 22.69
CA ALA A 250 -10.19 -2.78 23.86
C ALA A 250 -10.15 -1.70 24.97
N ALA A 251 -10.50 -0.46 24.67
CA ALA A 251 -10.58 0.63 25.63
C ALA A 251 -11.94 0.67 26.37
N ASP A 252 -13.01 0.27 25.69
CA ASP A 252 -14.37 0.20 26.24
C ASP A 252 -14.50 -0.89 27.32
N ASP A 253 -13.73 -1.98 27.19
CA ASP A 253 -13.69 -3.07 28.18
C ASP A 253 -13.11 -2.64 29.55
N ARG A 254 -12.33 -1.53 29.59
CA ARG A 254 -11.82 -0.97 30.86
C ARG A 254 -12.88 -0.17 31.63
N SER A 255 -13.89 0.37 30.96
CA SER A 255 -14.96 1.15 31.62
C SER A 255 -16.04 0.27 32.26
N SER A 256 -16.00 -1.05 32.03
CA SER A 256 -16.96 -2.02 32.57
C SER A 256 -16.46 -2.79 33.81
N VAL A 257 -15.24 -2.50 34.31
CA VAL A 257 -14.60 -3.24 35.41
C VAL A 257 -14.30 -2.35 36.64
N ASP A 258 -14.74 -1.06 36.63
CA ASP A 258 -14.68 -0.18 37.82
C ASP A 258 -16.07 -0.02 38.48
#